data_8046529fac336066f354d7b2535c025c
#
_entry.id   8046529fac336066f354d7b2535c025c
#
_cell.length_a   1.000
_cell.length_b   1.000
_cell.length_c   1.000
_cell.angle_alpha   90.00
_cell.angle_beta   90.00
_cell.angle_gamma   90.00
#
_symmetry.space_group_name_H-M   'P 1'
#
loop_
_entity.id
_entity.type
_entity.pdbx_description
1 polymer ?
#
loop_
_entity_poly.entity_id
_entity_poly.type
_entity_poly.pdbx_seq_one_letter_code
_entity_poly.pdbx_strand_id
1 'polypeptide(L)'
;MAELDDLFGGENKPAEPAATSKEDWQIKREQSRTQAYEMLAEATKEISDPEIYAQYLDVQSRFDRYSVSNALLVSYQLPEATRLADSKYWQKHGAYIQKGERAITILEPGKSFTRKDGAQGMFYEPKKVFDISQTTIEVKRTERPPVDEKLLIKALMRTSPVEMKISNQLQPDVNAMYSQQDKTIFVRQGMSGKDIFRALAQEIVKARADTFRIEGSVMDKALRSEEE
;
A
#
# COMPACT_ATOMS: atom_id res chain seq x y z
N MET A 1 52.02 28.55 -44.23
CA MET A 1 51.08 27.43 -44.43
C MET A 1 50.22 27.41 -43.15
N ALA A 2 48.99 27.88 -43.26
CA ALA A 2 48.06 27.78 -42.15
C ALA A 2 47.53 26.33 -42.13
N GLU A 3 47.57 25.73 -40.95
CA GLU A 3 47.21 24.34 -40.76
C GLU A 3 45.71 24.17 -40.99
N LEU A 4 45.35 23.14 -41.72
CA LEU A 4 43.97 22.78 -42.10
C LEU A 4 43.08 22.40 -40.89
N ASP A 5 43.68 22.18 -39.74
CA ASP A 5 42.96 21.75 -38.53
C ASP A 5 42.14 22.86 -37.84
N ASP A 6 42.45 24.14 -38.16
CA ASP A 6 41.68 25.28 -37.61
C ASP A 6 40.36 25.55 -38.35
N LEU A 7 40.09 24.85 -39.46
CA LEU A 7 38.86 25.00 -40.26
C LEU A 7 37.72 24.04 -39.85
N PHE A 8 38.02 23.01 -39.13
CA PHE A 8 37.03 22.12 -38.55
C PHE A 8 36.75 22.56 -37.12
N GLY A 9 35.81 23.49 -36.96
CA GLY A 9 35.40 24.07 -35.71
C GLY A 9 35.22 23.03 -34.63
N GLY A 10 35.69 23.42 -33.42
CA GLY A 10 35.80 22.61 -32.26
C GLY A 10 34.61 21.73 -31.96
N GLU A 11 34.94 20.50 -31.56
CA GLU A 11 34.00 19.54 -31.01
C GLU A 11 33.10 20.24 -29.98
N ASN A 12 31.84 20.29 -30.32
CA ASN A 12 30.80 20.75 -29.43
C ASN A 12 30.65 19.67 -28.34
N LYS A 13 31.58 19.70 -27.34
CA LYS A 13 31.48 18.89 -26.15
C LYS A 13 30.12 19.23 -25.52
N PRO A 14 29.20 18.28 -25.32
CA PRO A 14 27.95 18.58 -24.64
C PRO A 14 28.31 19.19 -23.30
N ALA A 15 27.81 20.39 -23.04
CA ALA A 15 28.02 21.09 -21.79
C ALA A 15 27.67 20.13 -20.64
N GLU A 16 28.66 19.86 -19.79
CA GLU A 16 28.40 19.15 -18.53
C GLU A 16 27.28 19.90 -17.81
N PRO A 17 26.24 19.20 -17.30
CA PRO A 17 25.18 19.86 -16.58
C PRO A 17 25.81 20.61 -15.42
N ALA A 18 25.63 21.95 -15.41
CA ALA A 18 26.15 22.84 -14.38
C ALA A 18 25.89 22.23 -13.00
N ALA A 19 26.93 22.07 -12.19
CA ALA A 19 26.82 21.53 -10.86
C ALA A 19 25.79 22.35 -10.07
N THR A 20 24.62 21.75 -9.83
CA THR A 20 23.52 22.38 -9.11
C THR A 20 24.04 22.78 -7.73
N SER A 21 23.90 24.04 -7.34
CA SER A 21 24.36 24.52 -6.03
C SER A 21 23.66 23.71 -4.91
N LYS A 22 24.26 23.65 -3.73
CA LYS A 22 23.61 22.99 -2.56
C LYS A 22 22.23 23.60 -2.27
N GLU A 23 22.08 24.90 -2.50
CA GLU A 23 20.84 25.65 -2.29
C GLU A 23 19.77 25.22 -3.33
N ASP A 24 20.13 25.15 -4.62
CA ASP A 24 19.23 24.67 -5.67
C ASP A 24 18.75 23.25 -5.43
N TRP A 25 19.63 22.38 -4.90
CA TRP A 25 19.27 21.01 -4.56
C TRP A 25 18.27 20.96 -3.39
N GLN A 26 18.46 21.80 -2.36
CA GLN A 26 17.55 21.89 -1.22
C GLN A 26 16.16 22.41 -1.66
N ILE A 27 16.13 23.45 -2.49
CA ILE A 27 14.88 24.00 -3.03
C ILE A 27 14.12 22.94 -3.84
N LYS A 28 14.78 22.22 -4.74
CA LYS A 28 14.17 21.15 -5.54
C LYS A 28 13.64 20.01 -4.67
N ARG A 29 14.38 19.66 -3.62
CA ARG A 29 13.94 18.62 -2.68
C ARG A 29 12.70 19.05 -1.91
N GLU A 30 12.66 20.28 -1.43
CA GLU A 30 11.51 20.85 -0.74
C GLU A 30 10.28 20.94 -1.65
N GLN A 31 10.45 21.43 -2.87
CA GLN A 31 9.39 21.46 -3.88
C GLN A 31 8.84 20.07 -4.18
N SER A 32 9.72 19.08 -4.37
CA SER A 32 9.29 17.69 -4.61
C SER A 32 8.51 17.11 -3.43
N ARG A 33 8.90 17.45 -2.20
CA ARG A 33 8.20 17.02 -0.99
C ARG A 33 6.82 17.68 -0.90
N THR A 34 6.74 18.98 -1.10
CA THR A 34 5.47 19.72 -1.12
C THR A 34 4.51 19.14 -2.15
N GLN A 35 4.96 18.92 -3.38
CA GLN A 35 4.16 18.31 -4.44
C GLN A 35 3.65 16.90 -4.07
N ALA A 36 4.48 16.07 -3.42
CA ALA A 36 4.04 14.74 -3.00
C ALA A 36 2.94 14.78 -1.93
N TYR A 37 3.03 15.73 -0.99
CA TYR A 37 2.00 15.92 0.04
C TYR A 37 0.72 16.56 -0.51
N GLU A 38 0.83 17.49 -1.45
CA GLU A 38 -0.33 18.06 -2.16
C GLU A 38 -1.08 16.96 -2.93
N MET A 39 -0.35 16.14 -3.68
CA MET A 39 -0.92 14.99 -4.39
C MET A 39 -1.60 14.00 -3.44
N LEU A 40 -1.01 13.71 -2.28
CA LEU A 40 -1.62 12.86 -1.27
C LEU A 40 -2.90 13.48 -0.69
N ALA A 41 -2.90 14.81 -0.48
CA ALA A 41 -4.09 15.52 0.01
C ALA A 41 -5.23 15.48 -1.02
N GLU A 42 -4.93 15.61 -2.31
CA GLU A 42 -5.92 15.48 -3.39
C GLU A 42 -6.47 14.06 -3.47
N ALA A 43 -5.60 13.05 -3.51
CA ALA A 43 -6.01 11.64 -3.49
C ALA A 43 -6.89 11.29 -2.28
N THR A 44 -6.60 11.91 -1.11
CA THR A 44 -7.41 11.72 0.11
C THR A 44 -8.80 12.37 0.00
N LYS A 45 -8.95 13.47 -0.73
CA LYS A 45 -10.27 14.07 -0.98
C LYS A 45 -11.12 13.22 -1.92
N GLU A 46 -10.50 12.70 -2.97
CA GLU A 46 -11.19 11.91 -3.99
C GLU A 46 -11.66 10.53 -3.48
N ILE A 47 -11.02 9.98 -2.44
CA ILE A 47 -11.37 8.67 -1.88
C ILE A 47 -12.80 8.60 -1.30
N SER A 48 -13.48 9.73 -1.15
CA SER A 48 -14.89 9.78 -0.76
C SER A 48 -15.82 9.25 -1.86
N ASP A 49 -15.35 9.19 -3.10
CA ASP A 49 -16.06 8.55 -4.21
C ASP A 49 -15.96 7.03 -4.09
N PRO A 50 -17.11 6.29 -4.15
CA PRO A 50 -17.10 4.83 -3.99
C PRO A 50 -16.28 4.08 -5.06
N GLU A 51 -16.22 4.60 -6.29
CA GLU A 51 -15.45 3.97 -7.38
C GLU A 51 -13.95 4.15 -7.15
N ILE A 52 -13.54 5.35 -6.77
CA ILE A 52 -12.15 5.67 -6.41
C ILE A 52 -11.72 4.89 -5.18
N TYR A 53 -12.62 4.75 -4.19
CA TYR A 53 -12.36 3.91 -3.02
C TYR A 53 -12.17 2.44 -3.37
N ALA A 54 -13.00 1.89 -4.25
CA ALA A 54 -12.86 0.51 -4.73
C ALA A 54 -11.52 0.31 -5.49
N GLN A 55 -11.15 1.27 -6.33
CA GLN A 55 -9.86 1.29 -7.04
C GLN A 55 -8.68 1.33 -6.06
N TYR A 56 -8.74 2.18 -5.04
CA TYR A 56 -7.73 2.22 -3.98
C TYR A 56 -7.60 0.86 -3.27
N LEU A 57 -8.71 0.23 -2.91
CA LEU A 57 -8.68 -1.08 -2.24
C LEU A 57 -8.06 -2.17 -3.13
N ASP A 58 -8.30 -2.13 -4.44
CA ASP A 58 -7.67 -3.04 -5.40
C ASP A 58 -6.14 -2.81 -5.48
N VAL A 59 -5.69 -1.55 -5.52
CA VAL A 59 -4.26 -1.20 -5.43
C VAL A 59 -3.68 -1.66 -4.09
N GLN A 60 -4.31 -1.36 -2.96
CA GLN A 60 -3.84 -1.76 -1.64
C GLN A 60 -3.71 -3.30 -1.53
N SER A 61 -4.60 -4.05 -2.15
CA SER A 61 -4.55 -5.51 -2.16
C SER A 61 -3.35 -6.08 -2.92
N ARG A 62 -2.85 -5.35 -3.93
CA ARG A 62 -1.65 -5.71 -4.71
C ARG A 62 -0.35 -5.29 -4.02
N PHE A 63 -0.41 -4.21 -3.24
CA PHE A 63 0.72 -3.63 -2.52
C PHE A 63 0.51 -3.71 -1.00
N ASP A 64 0.38 -4.93 -0.48
CA ASP A 64 0.06 -5.26 0.92
C ASP A 64 1.07 -4.70 1.94
N ARG A 65 2.31 -4.46 1.51
CA ARG A 65 3.39 -3.89 2.33
C ARG A 65 3.48 -2.36 2.27
N TYR A 66 2.68 -1.73 1.43
CA TYR A 66 2.66 -0.27 1.33
C TYR A 66 1.76 0.31 2.42
N SER A 67 2.18 1.47 2.94
CA SER A 67 1.31 2.26 3.80
C SER A 67 0.08 2.75 3.02
N VAL A 68 -1.00 3.04 3.73
CA VAL A 68 -2.22 3.66 3.16
C VAL A 68 -1.87 4.86 2.26
N SER A 69 -0.98 5.74 2.73
CA SER A 69 -0.55 6.92 1.97
C SER A 69 0.12 6.55 0.64
N ASN A 70 0.98 5.52 0.63
CA ASN A 70 1.64 5.09 -0.59
C ASN A 70 0.69 4.37 -1.54
N ALA A 71 -0.23 3.55 -1.03
CA ALA A 71 -1.25 2.92 -1.87
C ALA A 71 -2.20 3.96 -2.50
N LEU A 72 -2.55 5.01 -1.76
CA LEU A 72 -3.31 6.15 -2.29
C LEU A 72 -2.55 6.89 -3.39
N LEU A 73 -1.27 7.21 -3.16
CA LEU A 73 -0.42 7.85 -4.16
C LEU A 73 -0.29 7.01 -5.43
N VAL A 74 -0.15 5.68 -5.30
CA VAL A 74 -0.09 4.78 -6.44
C VAL A 74 -1.43 4.73 -7.16
N SER A 75 -2.54 4.56 -6.44
CA SER A 75 -3.89 4.53 -7.01
C SER A 75 -4.21 5.81 -7.79
N TYR A 76 -3.80 6.95 -7.27
CA TYR A 76 -4.00 8.26 -7.91
C TYR A 76 -3.19 8.44 -9.19
N GLN A 77 -1.96 7.93 -9.24
CA GLN A 77 -1.03 8.15 -10.36
C GLN A 77 -1.09 7.05 -11.44
N LEU A 78 -1.23 5.78 -11.02
CA LEU A 78 -1.29 4.62 -11.93
C LEU A 78 -2.05 3.47 -11.26
N PRO A 79 -3.38 3.45 -11.32
CA PRO A 79 -4.21 2.44 -10.66
C PRO A 79 -3.96 1.01 -11.14
N GLU A 80 -3.46 0.82 -12.35
CA GLU A 80 -3.13 -0.50 -12.92
C GLU A 80 -1.75 -1.01 -12.47
N ALA A 81 -0.98 -0.22 -11.73
CA ALA A 81 0.35 -0.61 -11.27
C ALA A 81 0.33 -1.99 -10.58
N THR A 82 1.34 -2.80 -10.89
CA THR A 82 1.44 -4.17 -10.37
C THR A 82 2.77 -4.45 -9.67
N ARG A 83 3.84 -3.80 -10.09
CA ARG A 83 5.18 -4.02 -9.55
C ARG A 83 6.04 -2.77 -9.68
N LEU A 84 6.26 -2.10 -8.58
CA LEU A 84 6.99 -0.85 -8.52
C LEU A 84 8.44 -1.05 -8.07
N ALA A 85 9.36 -0.41 -8.80
CA ALA A 85 10.76 -0.30 -8.39
C ALA A 85 11.40 0.97 -8.96
N ASP A 86 12.55 1.36 -8.44
CA ASP A 86 13.32 2.47 -9.00
C ASP A 86 14.02 2.07 -10.31
N SER A 87 14.46 3.06 -11.07
CA SER A 87 15.10 2.84 -12.37
C SER A 87 16.38 2.00 -12.28
N LYS A 88 17.13 2.11 -11.19
CA LYS A 88 18.37 1.33 -10.98
C LYS A 88 18.05 -0.15 -10.77
N TYR A 89 16.97 -0.44 -10.03
CA TYR A 89 16.49 -1.81 -9.86
C TYR A 89 16.12 -2.42 -11.22
N TRP A 90 15.34 -1.71 -12.04
CA TRP A 90 14.96 -2.18 -13.36
C TRP A 90 16.17 -2.42 -14.27
N GLN A 91 17.11 -1.47 -14.33
CA GLN A 91 18.34 -1.61 -15.12
C GLN A 91 19.16 -2.84 -14.70
N LYS A 92 19.29 -3.09 -13.38
CA LYS A 92 19.98 -4.29 -12.86
C LYS A 92 19.33 -5.59 -13.33
N HIS A 93 18.03 -5.57 -13.62
CA HIS A 93 17.28 -6.73 -14.11
C HIS A 93 17.11 -6.72 -15.64
N GLY A 94 17.88 -5.93 -16.37
CA GLY A 94 17.84 -5.87 -17.82
C GLY A 94 16.62 -5.15 -18.40
N ALA A 95 15.89 -4.41 -17.59
CA ALA A 95 14.73 -3.61 -17.99
C ALA A 95 15.08 -2.12 -18.04
N TYR A 96 14.58 -1.44 -19.04
CA TYR A 96 14.77 0.01 -19.20
C TYR A 96 13.42 0.70 -19.20
N ILE A 97 13.37 1.89 -18.61
CA ILE A 97 12.16 2.71 -18.63
C ILE A 97 11.90 3.19 -20.06
N GLN A 98 10.68 3.04 -20.52
CA GLN A 98 10.27 3.45 -21.87
C GLN A 98 10.28 4.97 -21.97
N LYS A 99 10.59 5.47 -23.16
CA LYS A 99 10.68 6.92 -23.42
C LYS A 99 9.29 7.55 -23.27
N GLY A 100 9.22 8.61 -22.46
CA GLY A 100 7.97 9.34 -22.21
C GLY A 100 7.23 8.93 -20.94
N GLU A 101 7.64 7.83 -20.29
CA GLU A 101 7.02 7.38 -19.05
C GLU A 101 7.25 8.35 -17.89
N ARG A 102 6.21 8.55 -17.09
CA ARG A 102 6.25 9.40 -15.91
C ARG A 102 6.47 8.56 -14.66
N ALA A 103 7.45 8.98 -13.86
CA ALA A 103 7.71 8.32 -12.59
C ALA A 103 6.55 8.48 -11.60
N ILE A 104 6.21 7.40 -10.93
CA ILE A 104 5.27 7.38 -9.81
C ILE A 104 6.01 7.86 -8.56
N THR A 105 5.38 8.77 -7.81
CA THR A 105 5.93 9.29 -6.56
C THR A 105 5.36 8.51 -5.38
N ILE A 106 6.23 7.95 -4.55
CA ILE A 106 5.89 7.34 -3.26
C ILE A 106 6.65 8.07 -2.15
N LEU A 107 6.30 7.81 -0.90
CA LEU A 107 6.94 8.37 0.29
C LEU A 107 7.76 7.28 1.00
N GLU A 108 9.06 7.52 1.16
CA GLU A 108 9.93 6.63 1.96
C GLU A 108 10.31 7.29 3.29
N PRO A 109 10.55 6.50 4.35
CA PRO A 109 11.08 7.02 5.60
C PRO A 109 12.41 7.73 5.39
N GLY A 110 12.48 8.97 5.82
CA GLY A 110 13.70 9.79 5.77
C GLY A 110 14.38 9.91 7.14
N LYS A 111 14.82 11.12 7.48
CA LYS A 111 15.46 11.37 8.77
C LYS A 111 14.42 11.43 9.89
N SER A 112 14.75 10.83 11.04
CA SER A 112 14.00 11.04 12.28
C SER A 112 14.33 12.39 12.90
N PHE A 113 13.39 12.95 13.65
CA PHE A 113 13.57 14.16 14.44
C PHE A 113 12.86 14.03 15.78
N THR A 114 13.32 14.77 16.76
CA THR A 114 12.66 14.82 18.07
C THR A 114 11.77 16.05 18.12
N ARG A 115 10.48 15.86 18.41
CA ARG A 115 9.52 16.95 18.61
C ARG A 115 9.82 17.71 19.90
N LYS A 116 9.22 18.89 20.07
CA LYS A 116 9.38 19.71 21.27
C LYS A 116 8.86 19.03 22.55
N ASP A 117 7.93 18.10 22.41
CA ASP A 117 7.37 17.27 23.47
C ASP A 117 8.18 16.01 23.79
N GLY A 118 9.36 15.84 23.13
CA GLY A 118 10.25 14.69 23.29
C GLY A 118 9.88 13.48 22.42
N ALA A 119 8.73 13.49 21.74
CA ALA A 119 8.31 12.39 20.89
C ALA A 119 9.17 12.32 19.60
N GLN A 120 9.48 11.10 19.17
CA GLN A 120 10.19 10.87 17.93
C GLN A 120 9.23 11.05 16.75
N GLY A 121 9.62 11.84 15.78
CA GLY A 121 8.96 12.01 14.50
C GLY A 121 9.85 11.53 13.35
N MET A 122 9.26 11.30 12.18
CA MET A 122 9.99 10.92 10.99
C MET A 122 9.52 11.78 9.82
N PHE A 123 10.47 12.30 9.07
CA PHE A 123 10.19 12.92 7.78
C PHE A 123 10.04 11.83 6.73
N TYR A 124 9.10 12.01 5.83
CA TYR A 124 8.97 11.17 4.66
C TYR A 124 9.45 11.94 3.44
N GLU A 125 10.25 11.27 2.62
CA GLU A 125 10.86 11.85 1.43
C GLU A 125 10.25 11.25 0.18
N PRO A 126 9.99 12.05 -0.85
CA PRO A 126 9.48 11.53 -2.12
C PRO A 126 10.53 10.67 -2.82
N LYS A 127 10.13 9.51 -3.27
CA LYS A 127 10.91 8.60 -4.11
C LYS A 127 10.20 8.39 -5.43
N LYS A 128 10.96 8.42 -6.52
CA LYS A 128 10.48 8.14 -7.87
C LYS A 128 10.65 6.66 -8.18
N VAL A 129 9.56 6.01 -8.53
CA VAL A 129 9.51 4.60 -8.93
C VAL A 129 8.76 4.46 -10.25
N PHE A 130 8.90 3.31 -10.90
CA PHE A 130 8.23 2.98 -12.14
C PHE A 130 7.59 1.60 -12.03
N ASP A 131 6.42 1.43 -12.62
CA ASP A 131 5.81 0.12 -12.73
C ASP A 131 6.50 -0.71 -13.83
N ILE A 132 6.40 -2.02 -13.71
CA ILE A 132 6.92 -2.95 -14.72
C ILE A 132 6.33 -2.69 -16.09
N SER A 133 5.07 -2.26 -16.19
CA SER A 133 4.40 -1.89 -17.44
C SER A 133 5.04 -0.69 -18.15
N GLN A 134 5.77 0.15 -17.42
CA GLN A 134 6.51 1.30 -17.92
C GLN A 134 7.93 0.93 -18.39
N THR A 135 8.27 -0.36 -18.39
CA THR A 135 9.59 -0.85 -18.77
C THR A 135 9.56 -1.60 -20.09
N THR A 136 10.75 -1.90 -20.62
CA THR A 136 10.93 -2.71 -21.83
C THR A 136 10.66 -4.21 -21.63
N ILE A 137 10.33 -4.66 -20.41
CA ILE A 137 9.96 -6.05 -20.15
C ILE A 137 8.54 -6.29 -20.65
N GLU A 138 8.37 -7.28 -21.53
CA GLU A 138 7.04 -7.80 -21.83
C GLU A 138 6.47 -8.54 -20.63
N VAL A 139 5.49 -7.93 -19.97
CA VAL A 139 4.76 -8.59 -18.91
C VAL A 139 3.78 -9.58 -19.53
N LYS A 140 4.13 -10.86 -19.55
CA LYS A 140 3.13 -11.90 -19.76
C LYS A 140 2.18 -11.87 -18.56
N ARG A 141 0.98 -11.32 -18.75
CA ARG A 141 -0.09 -11.45 -17.74
C ARG A 141 -0.37 -12.94 -17.56
N THR A 142 0.20 -13.52 -16.54
CA THR A 142 -0.22 -14.83 -16.06
C THR A 142 -1.62 -14.63 -15.47
N GLU A 143 -2.63 -15.19 -16.12
CA GLU A 143 -3.94 -15.27 -15.52
C GLU A 143 -3.80 -15.90 -14.13
N ARG A 144 -4.30 -15.21 -13.12
CA ARG A 144 -4.30 -15.79 -11.77
C ARG A 144 -5.11 -17.09 -11.84
N PRO A 145 -4.57 -18.21 -11.36
CA PRO A 145 -5.36 -19.44 -11.34
C PRO A 145 -6.66 -19.17 -10.56
N PRO A 146 -7.77 -19.79 -10.98
CA PRO A 146 -9.04 -19.65 -10.29
C PRO A 146 -8.84 -20.00 -8.81
N VAL A 147 -9.31 -19.10 -7.95
CA VAL A 147 -9.14 -19.26 -6.51
C VAL A 147 -10.07 -20.37 -6.04
N ASP A 148 -9.52 -21.38 -5.37
CA ASP A 148 -10.32 -22.42 -4.70
C ASP A 148 -11.00 -21.78 -3.47
N GLU A 149 -12.29 -21.47 -3.62
CA GLU A 149 -13.11 -20.88 -2.57
C GLU A 149 -13.12 -21.72 -1.29
N LYS A 150 -13.12 -23.05 -1.40
CA LYS A 150 -13.08 -23.95 -0.25
C LYS A 150 -11.76 -23.84 0.51
N LEU A 151 -10.66 -23.71 -0.23
CA LEU A 151 -9.33 -23.54 0.38
C LEU A 151 -9.24 -22.20 1.11
N LEU A 152 -9.76 -21.13 0.51
CA LEU A 152 -9.82 -19.80 1.14
C LEU A 152 -10.67 -19.82 2.41
N ILE A 153 -11.87 -20.41 2.37
CA ILE A 153 -12.73 -20.52 3.54
C ILE A 153 -12.03 -21.32 4.65
N LYS A 154 -11.38 -22.44 4.31
CA LYS A 154 -10.61 -23.22 5.30
C LYS A 154 -9.46 -22.41 5.90
N ALA A 155 -8.74 -21.63 5.09
CA ALA A 155 -7.67 -20.76 5.57
C ALA A 155 -8.22 -19.69 6.53
N LEU A 156 -9.34 -19.06 6.16
CA LEU A 156 -10.02 -18.07 6.98
C LEU A 156 -10.52 -18.65 8.31
N MET A 157 -11.14 -19.84 8.27
CA MET A 157 -11.58 -20.54 9.49
C MET A 157 -10.44 -20.83 10.48
N ARG A 158 -9.23 -21.15 9.97
CA ARG A 158 -8.04 -21.37 10.81
C ARG A 158 -7.56 -20.10 11.51
N THR A 159 -7.91 -18.94 11.02
CA THR A 159 -7.54 -17.65 11.63
C THR A 159 -8.56 -17.17 12.66
N SER A 160 -9.68 -17.88 12.85
CA SER A 160 -10.70 -17.48 13.79
C SER A 160 -10.22 -17.64 15.25
N PRO A 161 -10.42 -16.64 16.09
CA PRO A 161 -10.10 -16.74 17.53
C PRO A 161 -11.16 -17.51 18.32
N VAL A 162 -12.29 -17.86 17.71
CA VAL A 162 -13.45 -18.50 18.36
C VAL A 162 -13.99 -19.64 17.52
N GLU A 163 -14.81 -20.50 18.14
CA GLU A 163 -15.51 -21.58 17.45
C GLU A 163 -16.49 -21.07 16.39
N MET A 164 -16.74 -21.92 15.38
CA MET A 164 -17.75 -21.67 14.36
C MET A 164 -18.77 -22.80 14.33
N LYS A 165 -20.05 -22.43 14.28
CA LYS A 165 -21.19 -23.38 14.24
C LYS A 165 -22.15 -23.04 13.12
N ILE A 166 -22.67 -24.05 12.46
CA ILE A 166 -23.74 -23.88 11.46
C ILE A 166 -25.04 -23.64 12.23
N SER A 167 -25.82 -22.63 11.83
CA SER A 167 -27.12 -22.34 12.42
C SER A 167 -28.14 -22.03 11.35
N ASN A 168 -29.31 -22.65 11.45
CA ASN A 168 -30.48 -22.36 10.63
C ASN A 168 -31.46 -21.40 11.31
N GLN A 169 -31.10 -20.91 12.51
CA GLN A 169 -31.96 -20.01 13.31
C GLN A 169 -31.59 -18.52 13.12
N LEU A 170 -30.64 -18.21 12.23
CA LEU A 170 -30.31 -16.84 11.90
C LEU A 170 -31.45 -16.16 11.13
N GLN A 171 -31.65 -14.86 11.38
CA GLN A 171 -32.62 -14.05 10.65
C GLN A 171 -32.37 -14.13 9.13
N PRO A 172 -33.41 -14.02 8.29
CA PRO A 172 -33.31 -14.26 6.85
C PRO A 172 -32.26 -13.44 6.09
N ASP A 173 -31.92 -12.27 6.59
CA ASP A 173 -30.94 -11.31 6.06
C ASP A 173 -29.52 -11.44 6.69
N VAL A 174 -29.37 -12.27 7.72
CA VAL A 174 -28.09 -12.46 8.43
C VAL A 174 -27.39 -13.72 7.92
N ASN A 175 -26.25 -13.58 7.30
CA ASN A 175 -25.43 -14.68 6.75
C ASN A 175 -24.51 -15.32 7.78
N ALA A 176 -23.96 -14.53 8.69
CA ALA A 176 -23.21 -14.98 9.87
C ALA A 176 -23.38 -13.99 11.00
N MET A 177 -23.16 -14.43 12.23
CA MET A 177 -23.26 -13.59 13.43
C MET A 177 -22.29 -14.08 14.50
N TYR A 178 -21.47 -13.18 15.01
CA TYR A 178 -20.64 -13.41 16.18
C TYR A 178 -21.46 -13.13 17.44
N SER A 179 -21.59 -14.13 18.31
CA SER A 179 -22.17 -14.00 19.65
C SER A 179 -21.06 -13.73 20.67
N GLN A 180 -21.07 -12.54 21.28
CA GLN A 180 -20.15 -12.19 22.35
C GLN A 180 -20.38 -13.03 23.60
N GLN A 181 -21.63 -13.42 23.84
CA GLN A 181 -22.02 -14.22 24.98
C GLN A 181 -21.49 -15.66 24.87
N ASP A 182 -21.67 -16.29 23.72
CA ASP A 182 -21.28 -17.68 23.49
C ASP A 182 -19.85 -17.83 23.00
N LYS A 183 -19.15 -16.71 22.65
CA LYS A 183 -17.84 -16.69 22.01
C LYS A 183 -17.81 -17.60 20.78
N THR A 184 -18.85 -17.54 19.97
CA THR A 184 -19.06 -18.43 18.82
C THR A 184 -19.55 -17.62 17.62
N ILE A 185 -19.05 -17.94 16.42
CA ILE A 185 -19.58 -17.42 15.16
C ILE A 185 -20.60 -18.44 14.60
N PHE A 186 -21.84 -18.00 14.47
CA PHE A 186 -22.90 -18.77 13.81
C PHE A 186 -22.91 -18.42 12.33
N VAL A 187 -23.01 -19.44 11.46
CA VAL A 187 -22.94 -19.29 10.01
C VAL A 187 -24.17 -19.98 9.40
N ARG A 188 -24.84 -19.32 8.47
CA ARG A 188 -25.98 -19.88 7.75
C ARG A 188 -25.51 -20.98 6.77
N GLN A 189 -26.30 -22.02 6.66
CA GLN A 189 -26.11 -23.10 5.69
C GLN A 189 -26.64 -22.70 4.29
N GLY A 190 -26.03 -23.24 3.22
CA GLY A 190 -26.55 -23.14 1.85
C GLY A 190 -26.15 -21.90 1.07
N MET A 191 -25.21 -21.09 1.57
CA MET A 191 -24.69 -19.91 0.88
C MET A 191 -23.64 -20.28 -0.18
N SER A 192 -23.41 -19.37 -1.13
CA SER A 192 -22.25 -19.46 -2.05
C SER A 192 -20.92 -19.34 -1.30
N GLY A 193 -19.83 -19.86 -1.87
CA GLY A 193 -18.50 -19.76 -1.26
C GLY A 193 -18.09 -18.30 -1.04
N LYS A 194 -18.40 -17.39 -1.96
CA LYS A 194 -18.14 -15.95 -1.82
C LYS A 194 -18.89 -15.34 -0.63
N ASP A 195 -20.15 -15.69 -0.45
CA ASP A 195 -20.97 -15.14 0.63
C ASP A 195 -20.50 -15.68 1.99
N ILE A 196 -20.16 -16.99 2.06
CA ILE A 196 -19.55 -17.58 3.26
C ILE A 196 -18.25 -16.88 3.61
N PHE A 197 -17.35 -16.70 2.63
CA PHE A 197 -16.07 -16.03 2.87
C PHE A 197 -16.26 -14.62 3.39
N ARG A 198 -17.13 -13.83 2.73
CA ARG A 198 -17.41 -12.43 3.10
C ARG A 198 -18.01 -12.33 4.50
N ALA A 199 -19.01 -13.15 4.78
CA ALA A 199 -19.67 -13.16 6.08
C ALA A 199 -18.72 -13.58 7.20
N LEU A 200 -17.93 -14.65 7.02
CA LEU A 200 -16.94 -15.10 7.99
C LEU A 200 -15.86 -14.06 8.24
N ALA A 201 -15.33 -13.42 7.20
CA ALA A 201 -14.30 -12.40 7.34
C ALA A 201 -14.75 -11.24 8.25
N GLN A 202 -16.00 -10.78 8.08
CA GLN A 202 -16.57 -9.73 8.91
C GLN A 202 -16.71 -10.15 10.37
N GLU A 203 -17.23 -11.34 10.64
CA GLU A 203 -17.47 -11.81 12.00
C GLU A 203 -16.18 -12.20 12.73
N ILE A 204 -15.16 -12.69 12.04
CA ILE A 204 -13.82 -12.93 12.60
C ILE A 204 -13.17 -11.61 13.05
N VAL A 205 -13.32 -10.52 12.28
CA VAL A 205 -12.82 -9.20 12.70
C VAL A 205 -13.50 -8.74 13.98
N LYS A 206 -14.83 -8.89 14.09
CA LYS A 206 -15.58 -8.56 15.32
C LYS A 206 -15.11 -9.40 16.51
N ALA A 207 -14.94 -10.71 16.31
CA ALA A 207 -14.48 -11.62 17.36
C ALA A 207 -13.06 -11.28 17.85
N ARG A 208 -12.16 -10.91 16.92
CA ARG A 208 -10.81 -10.45 17.26
C ARG A 208 -10.83 -9.15 18.04
N ALA A 209 -11.60 -8.16 17.59
CA ALA A 209 -11.72 -6.89 18.30
C ALA A 209 -12.24 -7.07 19.74
N ASP A 210 -13.18 -7.99 19.94
CA ASP A 210 -13.68 -8.33 21.26
C ASP A 210 -12.62 -9.02 22.13
N THR A 211 -11.84 -9.94 21.57
CA THR A 211 -10.73 -10.62 22.25
C THR A 211 -9.66 -9.62 22.70
N PHE A 212 -9.20 -8.73 21.82
CA PHE A 212 -8.24 -7.68 22.17
C PHE A 212 -8.74 -6.75 23.28
N ARG A 213 -10.02 -6.40 23.24
CA ARG A 213 -10.64 -5.55 24.28
C ARG A 213 -10.64 -6.23 25.65
N ILE A 214 -10.86 -7.54 25.70
CA ILE A 214 -10.84 -8.31 26.94
C ILE A 214 -9.42 -8.43 27.48
N GLU A 215 -8.44 -8.75 26.64
CA GLU A 215 -7.03 -8.85 27.02
C GLU A 215 -6.50 -7.52 27.55
N GLY A 216 -6.80 -6.39 26.90
CA GLY A 216 -6.45 -5.07 27.39
C GLY A 216 -7.05 -4.76 28.76
N SER A 217 -8.33 -5.09 28.95
CA SER A 217 -9.01 -4.90 30.24
C SER A 217 -8.45 -5.77 31.38
N VAL A 218 -7.98 -6.98 31.09
CA VAL A 218 -7.34 -7.88 32.06
C VAL A 218 -5.94 -7.36 32.43
N MET A 219 -5.16 -6.89 31.45
CA MET A 219 -3.85 -6.28 31.72
C MET A 219 -3.96 -5.02 32.55
N ASP A 220 -4.92 -4.13 32.27
CA ASP A 220 -5.16 -2.92 33.08
C ASP A 220 -5.55 -3.22 34.53
N LYS A 221 -6.28 -4.30 34.75
CA LYS A 221 -6.64 -4.74 36.13
C LYS A 221 -5.45 -5.37 36.85
N ALA A 222 -4.62 -6.15 36.15
CA ALA A 222 -3.43 -6.76 36.75
C ALA A 222 -2.41 -5.70 37.17
N LEU A 223 -2.17 -4.69 36.31
CA LEU A 223 -1.28 -3.57 36.63
C LEU A 223 -1.73 -2.75 37.84
N ARG A 224 -3.03 -2.54 38.01
CA ARG A 224 -3.58 -1.82 39.16
C ARG A 224 -3.52 -2.62 40.47
N SER A 225 -3.52 -3.95 40.40
CA SER A 225 -3.42 -4.82 41.60
C SER A 225 -1.98 -5.00 42.11
N GLU A 226 -0.95 -4.59 41.32
CA GLU A 226 0.44 -4.59 41.76
C GLU A 226 0.88 -3.23 42.37
N GLU A 227 0.04 -2.20 42.28
CA GLU A 227 0.28 -0.87 42.85
C GLU A 227 -0.40 -0.66 44.24
N GLU A 228 -1.22 -1.61 44.75
CA GLU A 228 -1.80 -1.64 46.09
C GLU A 228 -0.99 -2.57 47.02
#